data_3ee44b39fd0e9ea038fd5ddd2ba1c520
#
_entry.id   3ee44b39fd0e9ea038fd5ddd2ba1c520
#
_cell.length_a   1.000
_cell.length_b   1.000
_cell.length_c   1.000
_cell.angle_alpha   90.00
_cell.angle_beta   90.00
_cell.angle_gamma   90.00
#
_symmetry.space_group_name_H-M   'P 1'
#
loop_
_entity.id
_entity.type
_entity.pdbx_description
1 polymer ?
#
loop_
_entity_poly.entity_id
_entity_poly.type
_entity_poly.pdbx_seq_one_letter_code
_entity_poly.pdbx_strand_id
1 'polypeptide(L)'
;MPVAKKPKKVGSWQAVGAVLAHCRKQARLTQEQLAELANLHVDTVASIEQGRLALQPDRAEQFDELLGTGGVLAVLVAKLPVRERIVQFAQGLVDHEQEAVCILSYQTQMVPGLLQTKEYCLAAFDSRYPALGSETAEQWVNARMERQLIWQRDRPPVGHFVLEESILRRQVGGPEVMREQIRQILEYTEPIHMSVQIMPMDRMPHAGLAGPMTLLETPEHERLVYLEVQRASFLVEDPDEVSDYHLKYGMLRSQALSTTESIRLLKELLGD
;
A
#
# COMPACT_ATOMS: atom_id res chain seq x y z
N MET A 1 -32.70 12.85 30.53
CA MET A 1 -33.05 11.84 29.50
C MET A 1 -31.77 11.39 28.84
N PRO A 2 -31.46 10.08 28.79
CA PRO A 2 -30.25 9.62 28.13
C PRO A 2 -30.39 9.80 26.62
N VAL A 3 -29.42 10.49 26.01
CA VAL A 3 -29.31 10.65 24.55
C VAL A 3 -29.08 9.27 23.94
N ALA A 4 -30.02 8.80 23.13
CA ALA A 4 -29.88 7.55 22.41
C ALA A 4 -28.64 7.61 21.52
N LYS A 5 -27.64 6.75 21.76
CA LYS A 5 -26.49 6.56 20.89
C LYS A 5 -26.99 6.19 19.50
N LYS A 6 -26.70 7.04 18.49
CA LYS A 6 -26.96 6.68 17.09
C LYS A 6 -26.31 5.31 16.81
N PRO A 7 -27.02 4.39 16.15
CA PRO A 7 -26.43 3.10 15.80
C PRO A 7 -25.18 3.35 14.94
N LYS A 8 -24.06 2.71 15.30
CA LYS A 8 -22.86 2.71 14.48
C LYS A 8 -23.25 2.19 13.09
N LYS A 9 -23.03 3.01 12.04
CA LYS A 9 -23.16 2.54 10.67
C LYS A 9 -22.23 1.35 10.48
N VAL A 10 -22.80 0.17 10.20
CA VAL A 10 -22.02 -1.02 9.83
C VAL A 10 -21.40 -0.71 8.47
N GLY A 11 -20.09 -0.81 8.35
CA GLY A 11 -19.38 -0.62 7.08
C GLY A 11 -19.80 -1.73 6.09
N SER A 12 -19.84 -1.42 4.79
CA SER A 12 -20.27 -2.37 3.76
C SER A 12 -19.40 -3.64 3.75
N TRP A 13 -18.11 -3.53 4.02
CA TRP A 13 -17.20 -4.68 4.13
C TRP A 13 -17.49 -5.53 5.37
N GLN A 14 -17.88 -4.92 6.48
CA GLN A 14 -18.35 -5.66 7.65
C GLN A 14 -19.62 -6.48 7.32
N ALA A 15 -20.49 -5.95 6.46
CA ALA A 15 -21.66 -6.68 6.00
C ALA A 15 -21.26 -7.86 5.09
N VAL A 16 -20.34 -7.66 4.14
CA VAL A 16 -19.81 -8.73 3.27
C VAL A 16 -19.10 -9.80 4.10
N GLY A 17 -18.24 -9.41 5.04
CA GLY A 17 -17.56 -10.33 5.93
C GLY A 17 -18.50 -11.13 6.82
N ALA A 18 -19.59 -10.51 7.32
CA ALA A 18 -20.61 -11.21 8.08
C ALA A 18 -21.36 -12.25 7.22
N VAL A 19 -21.62 -11.95 5.93
CA VAL A 19 -22.22 -12.92 4.99
C VAL A 19 -21.25 -14.07 4.73
N LEU A 20 -19.96 -13.80 4.47
CA LEU A 20 -18.93 -14.84 4.32
C LEU A 20 -18.89 -15.76 5.54
N ALA A 21 -18.80 -15.18 6.75
CA ALA A 21 -18.80 -15.94 8.01
C ALA A 21 -20.08 -16.80 8.18
N HIS A 22 -21.23 -16.28 7.74
CA HIS A 22 -22.48 -17.02 7.74
C HIS A 22 -22.41 -18.22 6.77
N CYS A 23 -22.00 -18.00 5.51
CA CYS A 23 -21.87 -19.05 4.50
C CYS A 23 -20.89 -20.14 4.94
N ARG A 24 -19.72 -19.76 5.48
CA ARG A 24 -18.76 -20.72 6.02
C ARG A 24 -19.35 -21.58 7.13
N LYS A 25 -20.07 -20.97 8.08
CA LYS A 25 -20.74 -21.71 9.16
C LYS A 25 -21.83 -22.66 8.65
N GLN A 26 -22.57 -22.27 7.62
CA GLN A 26 -23.54 -23.13 6.94
C GLN A 26 -22.85 -24.34 6.29
N ALA A 27 -21.67 -24.13 5.69
CA ALA A 27 -20.82 -25.19 5.15
C ALA A 27 -20.13 -26.02 6.26
N ARG A 28 -20.33 -25.70 7.54
CA ARG A 28 -19.74 -26.37 8.73
C ARG A 28 -18.21 -26.35 8.74
N LEU A 29 -17.60 -25.33 8.15
CA LEU A 29 -16.15 -25.15 8.15
C LEU A 29 -15.69 -24.21 9.28
N THR A 30 -14.51 -24.46 9.85
CA THR A 30 -13.80 -23.49 10.69
C THR A 30 -13.08 -22.45 9.80
N GLN A 31 -12.56 -21.38 10.39
CA GLN A 31 -11.76 -20.40 9.65
C GLN A 31 -10.47 -21.05 9.11
N GLU A 32 -9.84 -21.90 9.90
CA GLU A 32 -8.64 -22.66 9.52
C GLU A 32 -8.94 -23.57 8.31
N GLN A 33 -10.04 -24.30 8.33
CA GLN A 33 -10.41 -25.18 7.24
C GLN A 33 -10.72 -24.43 5.94
N LEU A 34 -11.41 -23.29 6.03
CA LEU A 34 -11.65 -22.44 4.85
C LEU A 34 -10.34 -21.84 4.33
N ALA A 35 -9.44 -21.43 5.22
CA ALA A 35 -8.13 -20.90 4.85
C ALA A 35 -7.29 -21.97 4.12
N GLU A 36 -7.23 -23.19 4.64
CA GLU A 36 -6.55 -24.30 4.01
C GLU A 36 -7.10 -24.60 2.60
N LEU A 37 -8.44 -24.70 2.47
CA LEU A 37 -9.10 -24.94 1.18
C LEU A 37 -8.86 -23.84 0.15
N ALA A 38 -8.74 -22.60 0.62
CA ALA A 38 -8.51 -21.42 -0.23
C ALA A 38 -7.02 -21.10 -0.46
N ASN A 39 -6.12 -21.87 0.15
CA ASN A 39 -4.66 -21.61 0.19
C ASN A 39 -4.35 -20.21 0.73
N LEU A 40 -4.92 -19.89 1.90
CA LEU A 40 -4.77 -18.63 2.61
C LEU A 40 -4.32 -18.86 4.05
N HIS A 41 -3.78 -17.82 4.68
CA HIS A 41 -3.58 -17.83 6.13
C HIS A 41 -4.92 -17.63 6.87
N VAL A 42 -5.07 -18.25 8.05
CA VAL A 42 -6.29 -18.16 8.85
C VAL A 42 -6.63 -16.71 9.22
N ASP A 43 -5.62 -15.88 9.49
CA ASP A 43 -5.82 -14.47 9.83
C ASP A 43 -6.35 -13.65 8.66
N THR A 44 -6.04 -14.04 7.41
CA THR A 44 -6.62 -13.45 6.20
C THR A 44 -8.13 -13.69 6.17
N VAL A 45 -8.57 -14.93 6.39
CA VAL A 45 -10.00 -15.28 6.46
C VAL A 45 -10.68 -14.54 7.61
N ALA A 46 -10.07 -14.51 8.80
CA ALA A 46 -10.58 -13.80 9.96
C ALA A 46 -10.69 -12.29 9.71
N SER A 47 -9.72 -11.69 9.03
CA SER A 47 -9.73 -10.27 8.69
C SER A 47 -10.82 -9.93 7.67
N ILE A 48 -11.04 -10.77 6.67
CA ILE A 48 -12.13 -10.62 5.70
C ILE A 48 -13.49 -10.73 6.41
N GLU A 49 -13.70 -11.73 7.27
CA GLU A 49 -14.95 -11.92 8.00
C GLU A 49 -15.28 -10.78 8.95
N GLN A 50 -14.26 -10.13 9.51
CA GLN A 50 -14.41 -8.95 10.36
C GLN A 50 -14.55 -7.64 9.56
N GLY A 51 -14.42 -7.70 8.23
CA GLY A 51 -14.46 -6.53 7.36
C GLY A 51 -13.24 -5.61 7.50
N ARG A 52 -12.14 -6.10 8.08
CA ARG A 52 -10.87 -5.39 8.15
C ARG A 52 -10.12 -5.48 6.82
N LEU A 53 -10.24 -6.59 6.12
CA LEU A 53 -9.70 -6.81 4.79
C LEU A 53 -10.85 -6.92 3.78
N ALA A 54 -10.67 -6.31 2.60
CA ALA A 54 -11.63 -6.38 1.51
C ALA A 54 -11.62 -7.77 0.86
N LEU A 55 -12.79 -8.35 0.66
CA LEU A 55 -12.92 -9.56 -0.15
C LEU A 55 -12.71 -9.21 -1.63
N GLN A 56 -11.63 -9.70 -2.22
CA GLN A 56 -11.33 -9.52 -3.64
C GLN A 56 -12.34 -10.24 -4.53
N PRO A 57 -12.61 -9.74 -5.75
CA PRO A 57 -13.57 -10.38 -6.67
C PRO A 57 -13.24 -11.84 -6.99
N ASP A 58 -11.96 -12.12 -7.30
CA ASP A 58 -11.46 -13.47 -7.56
C ASP A 58 -11.59 -14.41 -6.35
N ARG A 59 -11.29 -13.89 -5.16
CA ARG A 59 -11.47 -14.62 -3.91
C ARG A 59 -12.94 -14.82 -3.56
N ALA A 60 -13.82 -13.87 -3.91
CA ALA A 60 -15.25 -14.03 -3.73
C ALA A 60 -15.79 -15.18 -4.59
N GLU A 61 -15.34 -15.27 -5.84
CA GLU A 61 -15.67 -16.39 -6.75
C GLU A 61 -15.14 -17.73 -6.20
N GLN A 62 -13.89 -17.76 -5.74
CA GLN A 62 -13.30 -18.94 -5.12
C GLN A 62 -14.09 -19.40 -3.87
N PHE A 63 -14.44 -18.45 -2.98
CA PHE A 63 -15.24 -18.79 -1.80
C PHE A 63 -16.67 -19.22 -2.15
N ASP A 64 -17.27 -18.64 -3.19
CA ASP A 64 -18.56 -19.08 -3.69
C ASP A 64 -18.52 -20.55 -4.15
N GLU A 65 -17.46 -20.96 -4.85
CA GLU A 65 -17.24 -22.35 -5.25
C GLU A 65 -17.02 -23.28 -4.05
N LEU A 66 -16.10 -22.92 -3.14
CA LEU A 66 -15.77 -23.71 -1.96
C LEU A 66 -16.94 -23.87 -0.99
N LEU A 67 -17.77 -22.86 -0.87
CA LEU A 67 -18.90 -22.82 0.08
C LEU A 67 -20.25 -23.19 -0.57
N GLY A 68 -20.28 -23.35 -1.90
CA GLY A 68 -21.51 -23.69 -2.65
C GLY A 68 -22.56 -22.60 -2.59
N THR A 69 -22.17 -21.32 -2.57
CA THR A 69 -23.08 -20.18 -2.39
C THR A 69 -23.71 -19.67 -3.69
N GLY A 70 -23.34 -20.24 -4.83
CA GLY A 70 -23.93 -19.91 -6.12
C GLY A 70 -23.67 -18.48 -6.59
N GLY A 71 -22.52 -17.88 -6.23
CA GLY A 71 -22.13 -16.55 -6.68
C GLY A 71 -22.60 -15.39 -5.79
N VAL A 72 -23.12 -15.66 -4.60
CA VAL A 72 -23.65 -14.62 -3.69
C VAL A 72 -22.56 -13.66 -3.25
N LEU A 73 -21.36 -14.15 -2.93
CA LEU A 73 -20.24 -13.30 -2.48
C LEU A 73 -19.72 -12.44 -3.62
N ALA A 74 -19.56 -13.00 -4.81
CA ALA A 74 -19.14 -12.27 -6.00
C ALA A 74 -20.15 -11.15 -6.35
N VAL A 75 -21.44 -11.42 -6.30
CA VAL A 75 -22.51 -10.43 -6.52
C VAL A 75 -22.45 -9.32 -5.47
N LEU A 76 -22.28 -9.66 -4.19
CA LEU A 76 -22.17 -8.67 -3.13
C LEU A 76 -20.98 -7.74 -3.37
N VAL A 77 -19.80 -8.29 -3.63
CA VAL A 77 -18.57 -7.51 -3.91
C VAL A 77 -18.77 -6.63 -5.15
N ALA A 78 -19.35 -7.15 -6.23
CA ALA A 78 -19.61 -6.39 -7.46
C ALA A 78 -20.57 -5.21 -7.25
N LYS A 79 -21.52 -5.33 -6.31
CA LYS A 79 -22.53 -4.30 -6.00
C LYS A 79 -22.06 -3.26 -4.99
N LEU A 80 -20.92 -3.45 -4.35
CA LEU A 80 -20.38 -2.41 -3.47
C LEU A 80 -20.04 -1.13 -4.26
N PRO A 81 -20.28 0.06 -3.68
CA PRO A 81 -19.85 1.31 -4.27
C PRO A 81 -18.34 1.30 -4.57
N VAL A 82 -17.95 1.75 -5.75
CA VAL A 82 -16.53 1.80 -6.18
C VAL A 82 -15.65 2.54 -5.16
N ARG A 83 -16.18 3.62 -4.57
CA ARG A 83 -15.48 4.40 -3.54
C ARG A 83 -15.15 3.54 -2.29
N GLU A 84 -16.03 2.70 -1.84
CA GLU A 84 -15.81 1.86 -0.66
C GLU A 84 -14.80 0.75 -0.95
N ARG A 85 -14.79 0.20 -2.17
CA ARG A 85 -13.79 -0.76 -2.60
C ARG A 85 -12.39 -0.14 -2.58
N ILE A 86 -12.24 1.08 -3.12
CA ILE A 86 -10.93 1.79 -3.19
C ILE A 86 -10.40 2.16 -1.80
N VAL A 87 -11.26 2.66 -0.89
CA VAL A 87 -10.84 3.06 0.46
C VAL A 87 -10.31 1.86 1.25
N GLN A 88 -10.95 0.71 1.14
CA GLN A 88 -10.53 -0.49 1.88
C GLN A 88 -9.20 -1.07 1.35
N PHE A 89 -8.94 -1.00 0.05
CA PHE A 89 -7.65 -1.42 -0.52
C PHE A 89 -6.49 -0.58 0.00
N ALA A 90 -6.68 0.74 0.10
CA ALA A 90 -5.68 1.62 0.72
C ALA A 90 -5.51 1.35 2.22
N GLN A 91 -6.59 0.97 2.91
CA GLN A 91 -6.55 0.63 4.34
C GLN A 91 -5.75 -0.65 4.59
N GLY A 92 -5.92 -1.69 3.77
CA GLY A 92 -5.15 -2.93 3.88
C GLY A 92 -3.63 -2.70 3.79
N LEU A 93 -3.17 -1.85 2.86
CA LEU A 93 -1.76 -1.46 2.80
C LEU A 93 -1.32 -0.77 4.09
N VAL A 94 -2.10 0.20 4.58
CA VAL A 94 -1.76 0.97 5.78
C VAL A 94 -1.64 0.06 7.01
N ASP A 95 -2.56 -0.90 7.16
CA ASP A 95 -2.54 -1.84 8.27
C ASP A 95 -1.27 -2.72 8.22
N HIS A 96 -0.94 -3.28 7.05
CA HIS A 96 0.28 -4.08 6.87
C HIS A 96 1.57 -3.24 6.97
N GLU A 97 1.60 -2.01 6.45
CA GLU A 97 2.72 -1.08 6.64
C GLU A 97 2.97 -0.81 8.12
N GLN A 98 1.88 -0.63 8.90
CA GLN A 98 1.98 -0.34 10.32
C GLN A 98 2.56 -1.50 11.14
N GLU A 99 2.52 -2.71 10.68
CA GLU A 99 3.07 -3.89 11.35
C GLU A 99 4.39 -4.36 10.71
N ALA A 100 4.71 -3.89 9.49
CA ALA A 100 5.85 -4.35 8.72
C ALA A 100 7.19 -4.27 9.48
N VAL A 101 8.02 -5.27 9.26
CA VAL A 101 9.44 -5.30 9.68
C VAL A 101 10.37 -4.94 8.54
N CYS A 102 9.88 -5.03 7.29
CA CYS A 102 10.62 -4.62 6.09
C CYS A 102 9.66 -4.02 5.06
N ILE A 103 10.09 -2.92 4.42
CA ILE A 103 9.37 -2.22 3.37
C ILE A 103 10.34 -2.00 2.20
N LEU A 104 10.05 -2.62 1.05
CA LEU A 104 10.80 -2.43 -0.18
C LEU A 104 9.88 -1.77 -1.20
N SER A 105 10.21 -0.59 -1.69
CA SER A 105 9.32 0.17 -2.56
C SER A 105 10.04 0.66 -3.81
N TYR A 106 9.43 0.43 -4.98
CA TYR A 106 9.81 1.04 -6.25
C TYR A 106 8.72 1.97 -6.72
N GLN A 107 9.07 3.23 -6.98
CA GLN A 107 8.11 4.28 -7.35
C GLN A 107 8.51 4.98 -8.63
N THR A 108 7.48 5.27 -9.46
CA THR A 108 7.68 5.77 -10.83
C THR A 108 7.07 7.16 -11.08
N GLN A 109 6.14 7.63 -10.25
CA GLN A 109 5.36 8.84 -10.54
C GLN A 109 5.48 9.93 -9.47
N MET A 110 5.60 9.56 -8.20
CA MET A 110 5.61 10.45 -7.05
C MET A 110 6.54 9.89 -5.97
N VAL A 111 7.05 10.77 -5.11
CA VAL A 111 7.69 10.35 -3.86
C VAL A 111 6.69 9.50 -3.06
N PRO A 112 7.08 8.32 -2.54
CA PRO A 112 6.19 7.48 -1.76
C PRO A 112 5.71 8.18 -0.49
N GLY A 113 4.46 7.93 -0.08
CA GLY A 113 3.82 8.63 1.02
C GLY A 113 4.60 8.62 2.34
N LEU A 114 5.36 7.54 2.58
CA LEU A 114 6.20 7.39 3.77
C LEU A 114 7.44 8.32 3.80
N LEU A 115 7.79 8.95 2.67
CA LEU A 115 8.93 9.87 2.53
C LEU A 115 8.52 11.31 2.18
N GLN A 116 7.20 11.61 2.06
CA GLN A 116 6.73 12.93 1.65
C GLN A 116 6.83 13.98 2.76
N THR A 117 7.17 15.22 2.40
CA THR A 117 6.89 16.38 3.26
C THR A 117 5.38 16.68 3.26
N LYS A 118 4.93 17.44 4.26
CA LYS A 118 3.53 17.86 4.34
C LYS A 118 3.14 18.70 3.13
N GLU A 119 4.01 19.62 2.71
CA GLU A 119 3.80 20.55 1.60
C GLU A 119 3.75 19.82 0.25
N TYR A 120 4.64 18.83 0.04
CA TYR A 120 4.60 17.96 -1.14
C TYR A 120 3.30 17.16 -1.18
N CYS A 121 2.89 16.60 -0.04
CA CYS A 121 1.65 15.85 0.09
C CYS A 121 0.42 16.69 -0.25
N LEU A 122 0.33 17.94 0.25
CA LEU A 122 -0.73 18.90 -0.10
C LEU A 122 -0.75 19.17 -1.60
N ALA A 123 0.39 19.53 -2.20
CA ALA A 123 0.50 19.79 -3.62
C ALA A 123 0.11 18.58 -4.49
N ALA A 124 0.45 17.37 -4.04
CA ALA A 124 0.06 16.15 -4.71
C ALA A 124 -1.46 15.92 -4.67
N PHE A 125 -2.14 16.24 -3.56
CA PHE A 125 -3.59 16.16 -3.46
C PHE A 125 -4.29 17.27 -4.26
N ASP A 126 -3.74 18.48 -4.29
CA ASP A 126 -4.27 19.60 -5.09
C ASP A 126 -4.22 19.35 -6.60
N SER A 127 -3.27 18.50 -7.04
CA SER A 127 -3.17 18.10 -8.45
C SER A 127 -4.21 17.06 -8.90
N ARG A 128 -5.06 16.56 -7.99
CA ARG A 128 -6.06 15.53 -8.31
C ARG A 128 -7.22 16.08 -9.12
N TYR A 129 -7.70 15.26 -10.05
CA TYR A 129 -8.91 15.54 -10.81
C TYR A 129 -9.89 14.34 -10.71
N PRO A 130 -11.16 14.56 -10.33
CA PRO A 130 -11.74 15.81 -9.79
C PRO A 130 -11.07 16.28 -8.50
N ALA A 131 -11.09 17.60 -8.26
CA ALA A 131 -10.50 18.20 -7.08
C ALA A 131 -11.14 17.67 -5.77
N LEU A 132 -10.33 17.55 -4.74
CA LEU A 132 -10.81 17.23 -3.38
C LEU A 132 -11.30 18.51 -2.69
N GLY A 133 -12.30 18.37 -1.80
CA GLY A 133 -12.61 19.45 -0.87
C GLY A 133 -11.45 19.68 0.12
N SER A 134 -11.22 20.94 0.50
CA SER A 134 -10.09 21.32 1.37
C SER A 134 -10.04 20.55 2.68
N GLU A 135 -11.16 20.39 3.36
CA GLU A 135 -11.26 19.61 4.61
C GLU A 135 -10.85 18.13 4.41
N THR A 136 -11.25 17.52 3.30
CA THR A 136 -10.88 16.13 2.95
C THR A 136 -9.40 16.04 2.64
N ALA A 137 -8.81 17.01 1.95
CA ALA A 137 -7.39 17.05 1.63
C ALA A 137 -6.55 17.15 2.92
N GLU A 138 -6.91 18.02 3.85
CA GLU A 138 -6.23 18.16 5.15
C GLU A 138 -6.29 16.85 5.98
N GLN A 139 -7.45 16.19 6.04
CA GLN A 139 -7.59 14.92 6.73
C GLN A 139 -6.67 13.85 6.13
N TRP A 140 -6.55 13.80 4.81
CA TRP A 140 -5.69 12.82 4.12
C TRP A 140 -4.20 13.13 4.31
N VAL A 141 -3.83 14.41 4.34
CA VAL A 141 -2.47 14.84 4.67
C VAL A 141 -2.11 14.41 6.08
N ASN A 142 -2.97 14.68 7.06
CA ASN A 142 -2.72 14.31 8.45
C ASN A 142 -2.58 12.80 8.60
N ALA A 143 -3.48 12.01 8.02
CA ALA A 143 -3.38 10.55 8.02
C ALA A 143 -2.08 10.05 7.38
N ARG A 144 -1.57 10.74 6.33
CA ARG A 144 -0.30 10.39 5.70
C ARG A 144 0.89 10.73 6.59
N MET A 145 0.87 11.85 7.28
CA MET A 145 1.92 12.20 8.25
C MET A 145 1.93 11.24 9.45
N GLU A 146 0.76 10.85 9.95
CA GLU A 146 0.67 9.83 11.00
C GLU A 146 1.28 8.49 10.59
N ARG A 147 1.11 8.05 9.34
CA ARG A 147 1.74 6.82 8.84
C ARG A 147 3.26 6.86 8.91
N GLN A 148 3.88 8.03 8.75
CA GLN A 148 5.34 8.18 8.81
C GLN A 148 5.92 7.98 10.21
N LEU A 149 5.08 7.98 11.27
CA LEU A 149 5.52 7.67 12.64
C LEU A 149 6.10 6.24 12.77
N ILE A 150 5.89 5.40 11.78
CA ILE A 150 6.52 4.07 11.68
C ILE A 150 8.05 4.14 11.80
N TRP A 151 8.67 5.21 11.28
CA TRP A 151 10.12 5.41 11.35
C TRP A 151 10.64 5.82 12.73
N GLN A 152 9.75 6.23 13.64
CA GLN A 152 10.06 6.69 15.00
C GLN A 152 9.83 5.61 16.06
N ARG A 153 9.53 4.38 15.68
CA ARG A 153 9.34 3.25 16.60
C ARG A 153 10.66 2.85 17.25
N ASP A 154 10.58 2.19 18.41
CA ASP A 154 11.75 1.57 19.06
C ASP A 154 12.46 0.56 18.13
N ARG A 155 11.68 -0.13 17.30
CA ARG A 155 12.15 -1.01 16.23
C ARG A 155 11.50 -0.62 14.92
N PRO A 156 12.06 0.38 14.22
CA PRO A 156 11.52 0.76 12.92
C PRO A 156 11.77 -0.34 11.89
N PRO A 157 10.91 -0.45 10.86
CA PRO A 157 11.15 -1.40 9.78
C PRO A 157 12.41 -1.04 9.00
N VAL A 158 13.00 -2.04 8.35
CA VAL A 158 14.01 -1.80 7.32
C VAL A 158 13.32 -1.21 6.09
N GLY A 159 13.73 -0.03 5.65
CA GLY A 159 13.17 0.69 4.50
C GLY A 159 14.14 0.74 3.33
N HIS A 160 13.76 0.19 2.18
CA HIS A 160 14.51 0.34 0.93
C HIS A 160 13.62 0.93 -0.14
N PHE A 161 14.03 2.05 -0.71
CA PHE A 161 13.28 2.77 -1.73
C PHE A 161 14.11 2.93 -3.00
N VAL A 162 13.54 2.54 -4.14
CA VAL A 162 14.09 2.85 -5.45
C VAL A 162 13.13 3.84 -6.12
N LEU A 163 13.61 5.04 -6.40
CA LEU A 163 12.81 6.12 -6.99
C LEU A 163 13.30 6.39 -8.41
N GLU A 164 12.37 6.52 -9.36
CA GLU A 164 12.71 7.05 -10.68
C GLU A 164 13.22 8.49 -10.58
N GLU A 165 14.31 8.82 -11.27
CA GLU A 165 14.86 10.18 -11.31
C GLU A 165 13.83 11.21 -11.78
N SER A 166 12.91 10.82 -12.64
CA SER A 166 11.81 11.66 -13.13
C SER A 166 10.92 12.22 -12.02
N ILE A 167 10.79 11.49 -10.89
CA ILE A 167 10.04 11.94 -9.70
C ILE A 167 10.69 13.18 -9.11
N LEU A 168 12.02 13.19 -9.02
CA LEU A 168 12.82 14.25 -8.38
C LEU A 168 12.91 15.51 -9.27
N ARG A 169 12.79 15.34 -10.58
CA ARG A 169 12.81 16.45 -11.55
C ARG A 169 11.45 17.11 -11.76
N ARG A 170 10.37 16.42 -11.40
CA ARG A 170 9.01 16.97 -11.50
C ARG A 170 8.76 17.93 -10.35
N GLN A 171 8.44 19.19 -10.67
CA GLN A 171 8.25 20.28 -9.71
C GLN A 171 6.86 20.23 -9.06
N VAL A 172 6.58 19.18 -8.28
CA VAL A 172 5.31 19.05 -7.54
C VAL A 172 5.27 20.12 -6.45
N GLY A 173 4.28 21.02 -6.47
CA GLY A 173 4.17 22.13 -5.55
C GLY A 173 5.14 23.28 -5.82
N GLY A 174 5.95 23.19 -6.89
CA GLY A 174 6.94 24.21 -7.26
C GLY A 174 8.34 23.94 -6.71
N PRO A 175 9.33 24.80 -7.10
CA PRO A 175 10.76 24.55 -6.80
C PRO A 175 11.08 24.45 -5.31
N GLU A 176 10.45 25.29 -4.49
CA GLU A 176 10.74 25.33 -3.03
C GLU A 176 10.24 24.06 -2.33
N VAL A 177 9.01 23.63 -2.64
CA VAL A 177 8.43 22.41 -2.09
C VAL A 177 9.27 21.20 -2.50
N MET A 178 9.71 21.17 -3.76
CA MET A 178 10.53 20.06 -4.26
C MET A 178 11.92 20.06 -3.64
N ARG A 179 12.52 21.22 -3.38
CA ARG A 179 13.79 21.35 -2.71
C ARG A 179 13.75 20.81 -1.28
N GLU A 180 12.69 21.17 -0.53
CA GLU A 180 12.48 20.64 0.82
C GLU A 180 12.21 19.13 0.81
N GLN A 181 11.45 18.66 -0.15
CA GLN A 181 11.22 17.22 -0.33
C GLN A 181 12.52 16.44 -0.57
N ILE A 182 13.45 16.97 -1.36
CA ILE A 182 14.75 16.34 -1.60
C ILE A 182 15.61 16.35 -0.32
N ARG A 183 15.58 17.43 0.48
CA ARG A 183 16.27 17.47 1.78
C ARG A 183 15.73 16.40 2.72
N GLN A 184 14.44 16.25 2.83
CA GLN A 184 13.83 15.20 3.63
C GLN A 184 14.23 13.80 3.15
N ILE A 185 14.31 13.56 1.83
CA ILE A 185 14.81 12.27 1.30
C ILE A 185 16.25 12.03 1.72
N LEU A 186 17.13 13.06 1.70
CA LEU A 186 18.51 12.94 2.17
C LEU A 186 18.58 12.60 3.67
N GLU A 187 17.75 13.21 4.51
CA GLU A 187 17.66 12.87 5.93
C GLU A 187 17.28 11.41 6.14
N TYR A 188 16.37 10.86 5.33
CA TYR A 188 16.01 9.43 5.36
C TYR A 188 17.13 8.50 4.91
N THR A 189 18.24 9.00 4.32
CA THR A 189 19.39 8.17 3.98
C THR A 189 20.41 8.02 5.13
N GLU A 190 20.27 8.78 6.20
CA GLU A 190 21.22 8.77 7.34
C GLU A 190 21.06 7.54 8.24
N PRO A 191 19.83 7.10 8.64
CA PRO A 191 19.64 5.94 9.49
C PRO A 191 20.05 4.64 8.77
N ILE A 192 20.78 3.76 9.49
CA ILE A 192 21.31 2.50 8.91
C ILE A 192 20.23 1.54 8.39
N HIS A 193 19.00 1.65 8.90
CA HIS A 193 17.87 0.83 8.47
C HIS A 193 17.14 1.38 7.24
N MET A 194 17.59 2.55 6.73
CA MET A 194 16.97 3.21 5.57
C MET A 194 17.94 3.27 4.40
N SER A 195 17.41 3.10 3.19
CA SER A 195 18.19 3.24 1.97
C SER A 195 17.31 3.80 0.85
N VAL A 196 17.82 4.81 0.16
CA VAL A 196 17.19 5.36 -1.04
C VAL A 196 18.18 5.26 -2.19
N GLN A 197 17.73 4.66 -3.28
CA GLN A 197 18.46 4.56 -4.55
C GLN A 197 17.65 5.25 -5.65
N ILE A 198 18.33 5.83 -6.63
CA ILE A 198 17.71 6.50 -7.76
C ILE A 198 17.91 5.66 -9.01
N MET A 199 16.82 5.40 -9.74
CA MET A 199 16.87 4.82 -11.07
C MET A 199 17.08 5.97 -12.06
N PRO A 200 18.24 6.06 -12.73
CA PRO A 200 18.53 7.16 -13.63
C PRO A 200 17.67 7.07 -14.91
N MET A 201 17.29 8.23 -15.46
CA MET A 201 16.41 8.32 -16.64
C MET A 201 17.01 7.69 -17.91
N ASP A 202 18.33 7.59 -17.98
CA ASP A 202 19.06 7.00 -19.11
C ASP A 202 19.30 5.49 -18.95
N ARG A 203 18.86 4.88 -17.81
CA ARG A 203 19.00 3.45 -17.58
C ARG A 203 17.95 2.66 -18.38
N MET A 204 18.35 2.16 -19.53
CA MET A 204 17.48 1.39 -20.41
C MET A 204 18.20 0.16 -20.97
N PRO A 205 17.53 -1.00 -21.05
CA PRO A 205 16.25 -1.34 -20.40
C PRO A 205 16.41 -1.63 -18.89
N HIS A 206 15.34 -1.48 -18.12
CA HIS A 206 15.31 -1.87 -16.71
C HIS A 206 14.00 -2.58 -16.31
N ALA A 207 14.02 -3.29 -15.16
CA ALA A 207 12.93 -4.16 -14.73
C ALA A 207 11.64 -3.43 -14.30
N GLY A 208 11.67 -2.10 -14.16
CA GLY A 208 10.59 -1.30 -13.57
C GLY A 208 9.51 -0.80 -14.54
N LEU A 209 9.62 -1.08 -15.85
CA LEU A 209 8.68 -0.54 -16.86
C LEU A 209 7.22 -1.01 -16.69
N ALA A 210 6.98 -2.04 -15.89
CA ALA A 210 5.63 -2.52 -15.60
C ALA A 210 4.86 -1.68 -14.55
N GLY A 211 5.53 -0.74 -13.89
CA GLY A 211 4.92 0.16 -12.91
C GLY A 211 5.47 0.01 -11.48
N PRO A 212 4.92 0.80 -10.53
CA PRO A 212 5.36 0.81 -9.15
C PRO A 212 4.93 -0.45 -8.40
N MET A 213 5.65 -0.79 -7.33
CA MET A 213 5.33 -1.87 -6.40
C MET A 213 5.88 -1.57 -5.02
N THR A 214 5.20 -2.10 -4.01
CA THR A 214 5.67 -2.10 -2.62
C THR A 214 5.59 -3.51 -2.08
N LEU A 215 6.71 -4.01 -1.57
CA LEU A 215 6.83 -5.33 -0.95
C LEU A 215 6.93 -5.11 0.56
N LEU A 216 6.19 -5.89 1.31
CA LEU A 216 6.13 -5.83 2.76
C LEU A 216 6.51 -7.19 3.33
N GLU A 217 7.15 -7.18 4.50
CA GLU A 217 7.36 -8.38 5.31
C GLU A 217 6.77 -8.12 6.70
N THR A 218 5.89 -9.01 7.14
CA THR A 218 5.25 -8.96 8.46
C THR A 218 6.17 -9.46 9.56
N PRO A 219 5.84 -9.27 10.86
CA PRO A 219 6.59 -9.87 11.97
C PRO A 219 6.66 -11.40 11.92
N GLU A 220 5.69 -12.05 11.31
CA GLU A 220 5.63 -13.50 11.11
C GLU A 220 6.43 -13.97 9.89
N HIS A 221 7.14 -13.02 9.22
CA HIS A 221 7.89 -13.25 7.98
C HIS A 221 7.05 -13.62 6.77
N GLU A 222 5.76 -13.30 6.79
CA GLU A 222 4.92 -13.36 5.60
C GLU A 222 5.29 -12.21 4.66
N ARG A 223 5.36 -12.51 3.38
CA ARG A 223 5.71 -11.52 2.34
C ARG A 223 4.51 -11.21 1.48
N LEU A 224 4.28 -9.93 1.29
CA LEU A 224 3.15 -9.40 0.58
C LEU A 224 3.64 -8.43 -0.49
N VAL A 225 2.91 -8.31 -1.59
CA VAL A 225 3.17 -7.28 -2.60
C VAL A 225 1.93 -6.44 -2.81
N TYR A 226 2.12 -5.13 -2.72
CA TYR A 226 1.08 -4.16 -2.99
C TYR A 226 1.36 -3.45 -4.30
N LEU A 227 0.37 -3.51 -5.21
CA LEU A 227 0.39 -2.86 -6.50
C LEU A 227 -0.70 -1.80 -6.54
N GLU A 228 -0.32 -0.56 -6.85
CA GLU A 228 -1.26 0.55 -6.90
C GLU A 228 -1.51 1.00 -8.35
N VAL A 229 -2.77 1.10 -8.72
CA VAL A 229 -3.23 1.70 -9.97
C VAL A 229 -4.27 2.78 -9.69
N GLN A 230 -4.64 3.60 -10.70
CA GLN A 230 -5.46 4.82 -10.51
C GLN A 230 -6.75 4.65 -9.69
N ARG A 231 -7.40 3.50 -9.73
CA ARG A 231 -8.71 3.27 -9.08
C ARG A 231 -8.80 1.93 -8.36
N ALA A 232 -7.71 1.21 -8.29
CA ALA A 232 -7.64 -0.07 -7.62
C ALA A 232 -6.24 -0.28 -7.05
N SER A 233 -6.14 -1.17 -6.10
CA SER A 233 -4.88 -1.69 -5.63
C SER A 233 -5.05 -3.19 -5.43
N PHE A 234 -3.95 -3.91 -5.59
CA PHE A 234 -3.92 -5.36 -5.49
C PHE A 234 -2.94 -5.72 -4.39
N LEU A 235 -3.38 -6.58 -3.48
CA LEU A 235 -2.51 -7.27 -2.53
C LEU A 235 -2.25 -8.66 -3.11
N VAL A 236 -0.99 -8.98 -3.36
CA VAL A 236 -0.54 -10.28 -3.83
C VAL A 236 0.05 -11.02 -2.65
N GLU A 237 -0.51 -12.20 -2.35
CA GLU A 237 -0.13 -13.04 -1.23
C GLU A 237 0.37 -14.43 -1.69
N ASP A 238 0.16 -14.77 -2.97
CA ASP A 238 0.63 -16.02 -3.54
C ASP A 238 2.16 -16.09 -3.49
N PRO A 239 2.75 -17.14 -2.85
CA PRO A 239 4.19 -17.19 -2.62
C PRO A 239 5.03 -17.19 -3.90
N ASP A 240 4.54 -17.79 -4.98
CA ASP A 240 5.28 -17.87 -6.25
C ASP A 240 5.27 -16.51 -6.93
N GLU A 241 4.12 -15.83 -6.99
CA GLU A 241 4.02 -14.45 -7.50
C GLU A 241 4.84 -13.47 -6.67
N VAL A 242 4.76 -13.55 -5.35
CA VAL A 242 5.55 -12.73 -4.42
C VAL A 242 7.05 -12.94 -4.65
N SER A 243 7.48 -14.18 -4.88
CA SER A 243 8.87 -14.50 -5.21
C SER A 243 9.33 -13.80 -6.50
N ASP A 244 8.51 -13.79 -7.55
CA ASP A 244 8.80 -13.10 -8.80
C ASP A 244 8.97 -11.58 -8.60
N TYR A 245 8.14 -10.96 -7.77
CA TYR A 245 8.29 -9.53 -7.42
C TYR A 245 9.57 -9.27 -6.63
N HIS A 246 9.97 -10.16 -5.72
CA HIS A 246 11.25 -10.03 -5.02
C HIS A 246 12.45 -10.13 -5.95
N LEU A 247 12.44 -11.05 -6.91
CA LEU A 247 13.48 -11.16 -7.95
C LEU A 247 13.54 -9.88 -8.79
N LYS A 248 12.37 -9.37 -9.21
CA LYS A 248 12.27 -8.10 -9.95
C LYS A 248 12.82 -6.92 -9.14
N TYR A 249 12.46 -6.81 -7.86
CA TYR A 249 12.98 -5.76 -6.99
C TYR A 249 14.50 -5.85 -6.78
N GLY A 250 15.04 -7.06 -6.63
CA GLY A 250 16.48 -7.31 -6.59
C GLY A 250 17.19 -6.81 -7.85
N MET A 251 16.58 -7.04 -9.03
CA MET A 251 17.10 -6.54 -10.31
C MET A 251 17.04 -5.00 -10.37
N LEU A 252 15.94 -4.38 -9.95
CA LEU A 252 15.81 -2.92 -9.89
C LEU A 252 16.91 -2.27 -9.04
N ARG A 253 17.17 -2.83 -7.86
CA ARG A 253 18.26 -2.36 -7.00
C ARG A 253 19.63 -2.46 -7.65
N SER A 254 19.88 -3.52 -8.41
CA SER A 254 21.16 -3.69 -9.13
C SER A 254 21.32 -2.75 -10.32
N GLN A 255 20.21 -2.30 -10.90
CA GLN A 255 20.17 -1.38 -12.04
C GLN A 255 20.15 0.10 -11.63
N ALA A 256 19.68 0.41 -10.43
CA ALA A 256 19.70 1.76 -9.86
C ALA A 256 21.14 2.23 -9.54
N LEU A 257 21.30 3.53 -9.34
CA LEU A 257 22.53 4.08 -8.76
C LEU A 257 22.78 3.45 -7.39
N SER A 258 24.05 3.30 -7.01
CA SER A 258 24.39 2.97 -5.63
C SER A 258 23.86 4.04 -4.65
N THR A 259 23.77 3.71 -3.38
CA THR A 259 23.32 4.68 -2.36
C THR A 259 24.19 5.94 -2.35
N THR A 260 25.51 5.79 -2.48
CA THR A 260 26.47 6.92 -2.55
C THR A 260 26.22 7.78 -3.79
N GLU A 261 26.04 7.20 -4.96
CA GLU A 261 25.74 7.92 -6.19
C GLU A 261 24.38 8.61 -6.14
N SER A 262 23.39 7.95 -5.53
CA SER A 262 22.05 8.53 -5.31
C SER A 262 22.08 9.75 -4.41
N ILE A 263 22.85 9.70 -3.31
CA ILE A 263 23.05 10.86 -2.43
C ILE A 263 23.73 12.00 -3.19
N ARG A 264 24.73 11.70 -4.03
CA ARG A 264 25.39 12.72 -4.86
C ARG A 264 24.42 13.37 -5.82
N LEU A 265 23.59 12.60 -6.53
CA LEU A 265 22.55 13.13 -7.43
C LEU A 265 21.52 13.99 -6.68
N LEU A 266 21.09 13.58 -5.49
CA LEU A 266 20.16 14.37 -4.66
C LEU A 266 20.77 15.72 -4.28
N LYS A 267 22.06 15.79 -3.91
CA LYS A 267 22.78 17.04 -3.62
C LYS A 267 22.93 17.91 -4.87
N GLU A 268 23.28 17.33 -6.00
CA GLU A 268 23.34 18.05 -7.28
C GLU A 268 22.00 18.68 -7.66
N LEU A 269 20.87 18.01 -7.39
CA LEU A 269 19.54 18.54 -7.61
C LEU A 269 19.16 19.69 -6.67
N LEU A 270 19.80 19.79 -5.51
CA LEU A 270 19.67 20.92 -4.58
C LEU A 270 20.54 22.11 -5.00
N GLY A 271 21.56 21.89 -5.83
CA GLY A 271 22.56 22.88 -6.21
C GLY A 271 23.73 22.98 -5.22
N ASP A 272 23.95 21.92 -4.45
CA ASP A 272 25.00 21.78 -3.44
C ASP A 272 26.26 21.08 -4.03
#